data_e57381845a2afb363e308cdf8e51fcff
#
_entry.id   e57381845a2afb363e308cdf8e51fcff
#
_cell.length_a   1.000
_cell.length_b   1.000
_cell.length_c   1.000
_cell.angle_alpha   90.00
_cell.angle_beta   90.00
_cell.angle_gamma   90.00
#
_symmetry.space_group_name_H-M   'P 1'
#
loop_
_entity.id
_entity.type
_entity.pdbx_description
1 polymer ?
#
loop_
_entity_poly.entity_id
_entity_poly.type
_entity_poly.pdbx_seq_one_letter_code
_entity_poly.pdbx_strand_id
1 'polypeptide(L)'
;MALHPFTKEVQEYYAHSSIYVLSSRWEGFGLVMIEAMAHGLPVIASDLPITRELLKDKDMAVLFETGNIAQLAGYMSYMADRTDWEWMENKAVEYADTFHIEKVCDSWNNLLKKVVYGTR
;
A
#
# COMPACT_ATOMS: atom_id res chain seq x y z
N MET A 1 -13.50 -2.64 -18.90
CA MET A 1 -13.53 -2.53 -17.42
C MET A 1 -14.65 -3.45 -16.92
N ALA A 2 -14.36 -4.33 -15.97
CA ALA A 2 -15.36 -5.17 -15.31
C ALA A 2 -15.65 -4.61 -13.91
N LEU A 3 -16.94 -4.59 -13.53
CA LEU A 3 -17.38 -4.22 -12.19
C LEU A 3 -17.76 -5.49 -11.45
N HIS A 4 -17.20 -5.67 -10.28
CA HIS A 4 -17.47 -6.81 -9.41
C HIS A 4 -18.21 -6.36 -8.15
N PRO A 5 -19.22 -7.11 -7.66
CA PRO A 5 -19.87 -6.81 -6.41
C PRO A 5 -18.92 -7.06 -5.23
N PHE A 6 -19.38 -6.72 -4.03
CA PHE A 6 -18.66 -7.05 -2.80
C PHE A 6 -18.37 -8.55 -2.73
N THR A 7 -17.15 -8.90 -2.36
CA THR A 7 -16.70 -10.28 -2.13
C THR A 7 -15.91 -10.39 -0.82
N LYS A 8 -15.95 -11.56 -0.20
CA LYS A 8 -15.06 -11.92 0.91
C LYS A 8 -13.75 -12.56 0.44
N GLU A 9 -13.66 -12.91 -0.85
CA GLU A 9 -12.52 -13.61 -1.46
C GLU A 9 -11.65 -12.63 -2.26
N VAL A 10 -11.34 -11.48 -1.66
CA VAL A 10 -10.56 -10.41 -2.32
C VAL A 10 -9.14 -10.87 -2.70
N GLN A 11 -8.59 -11.86 -2.00
CA GLN A 11 -7.27 -12.43 -2.27
C GLN A 11 -7.15 -13.00 -3.69
N GLU A 12 -8.24 -13.54 -4.24
CA GLU A 12 -8.25 -14.04 -5.62
C GLU A 12 -8.03 -12.91 -6.63
N TYR A 13 -8.60 -11.72 -6.34
CA TYR A 13 -8.39 -10.54 -7.19
C TYR A 13 -6.96 -10.02 -7.07
N TYR A 14 -6.38 -9.99 -5.88
CA TYR A 14 -4.97 -9.63 -5.71
C TYR A 14 -4.05 -10.58 -6.48
N ALA A 15 -4.27 -11.89 -6.37
CA ALA A 15 -3.45 -12.91 -7.04
C ALA A 15 -3.48 -12.82 -8.58
N HIS A 16 -4.53 -12.25 -9.16
CA HIS A 16 -4.68 -12.08 -10.62
C HIS A 16 -4.48 -10.64 -11.11
N SER A 17 -3.98 -9.77 -10.25
CA SER A 17 -3.72 -8.36 -10.56
C SER A 17 -2.22 -8.09 -10.65
N SER A 18 -1.85 -7.04 -11.36
CA SER A 18 -0.46 -6.57 -11.46
C SER A 18 -0.22 -5.26 -10.71
N ILE A 19 -1.26 -4.46 -10.51
CA ILE A 19 -1.20 -3.15 -9.86
C ILE A 19 -2.46 -2.98 -9.01
N TYR A 20 -2.31 -2.37 -7.85
CA TYR A 20 -3.43 -1.93 -7.03
C TYR A 20 -3.64 -0.43 -7.16
N VAL A 21 -4.87 0.02 -7.39
CA VAL A 21 -5.22 1.43 -7.50
C VAL A 21 -6.20 1.82 -6.41
N LEU A 22 -5.82 2.80 -5.57
CA LEU A 22 -6.67 3.40 -4.54
C LEU A 22 -6.99 4.85 -4.90
N SER A 23 -8.16 5.10 -5.49
CA SER A 23 -8.62 6.42 -5.89
C SER A 23 -9.55 7.08 -4.86
N SER A 24 -9.33 6.84 -3.59
CA SER A 24 -10.13 7.38 -2.49
C SER A 24 -10.00 8.91 -2.39
N ARG A 25 -11.06 9.57 -1.95
CA ARG A 25 -11.03 10.99 -1.57
C ARG A 25 -10.74 11.18 -0.07
N TRP A 26 -10.95 10.15 0.70
CA TRP A 26 -10.66 10.08 2.12
C TRP A 26 -10.31 8.65 2.50
N GLU A 27 -9.37 8.50 3.42
CA GLU A 27 -8.92 7.20 3.91
C GLU A 27 -8.50 7.32 5.38
N GLY A 28 -8.85 6.33 6.19
CA GLY A 28 -8.43 6.27 7.58
C GLY A 28 -6.98 5.82 7.73
N PHE A 29 -6.69 4.61 7.30
CA PHE A 29 -5.34 4.04 7.25
C PHE A 29 -5.03 3.41 5.89
N GLY A 30 -6.04 2.80 5.27
CA GLY A 30 -5.87 2.14 3.96
C GLY A 30 -5.26 0.75 4.07
N LEU A 31 -5.74 -0.08 5.01
CA LEU A 31 -5.30 -1.47 5.17
C LEU A 31 -5.33 -2.25 3.85
N VAL A 32 -6.27 -1.95 2.98
CA VAL A 32 -6.38 -2.57 1.64
C VAL A 32 -5.13 -2.37 0.78
N MET A 33 -4.39 -1.27 0.95
CA MET A 33 -3.10 -1.06 0.28
C MET A 33 -2.04 -2.01 0.82
N ILE A 34 -1.99 -2.17 2.14
CA ILE A 34 -1.04 -3.08 2.80
C ILE A 34 -1.36 -4.53 2.43
N GLU A 35 -2.63 -4.89 2.38
CA GLU A 35 -3.09 -6.21 1.92
C GLU A 35 -2.66 -6.46 0.46
N ALA A 36 -2.87 -5.49 -0.44
CA ALA A 36 -2.43 -5.60 -1.83
C ALA A 36 -0.90 -5.75 -1.93
N MET A 37 -0.14 -4.97 -1.18
CA MET A 37 1.32 -5.07 -1.12
C MET A 37 1.80 -6.41 -0.58
N ALA A 38 1.09 -7.01 0.39
CA ALA A 38 1.40 -8.34 0.91
C ALA A 38 1.24 -9.43 -0.17
N HIS A 39 0.45 -9.16 -1.22
CA HIS A 39 0.33 -10.01 -2.41
C HIS A 39 1.28 -9.58 -3.55
N GLY A 40 2.25 -8.73 -3.27
CA GLY A 40 3.24 -8.27 -4.23
C GLY A 40 2.79 -7.16 -5.16
N LEU A 41 1.62 -6.53 -4.94
CA LEU A 41 1.12 -5.51 -5.84
C LEU A 41 1.74 -4.13 -5.56
N PRO A 42 2.40 -3.51 -6.53
CA PRO A 42 2.71 -2.09 -6.49
C PRO A 42 1.43 -1.26 -6.44
N VAL A 43 1.50 -0.07 -5.82
CA VAL A 43 0.33 0.75 -5.52
C VAL A 43 0.35 2.09 -6.25
N ILE A 44 -0.78 2.46 -6.83
CA ILE A 44 -1.08 3.84 -7.25
C ILE A 44 -2.18 4.35 -6.32
N ALA A 45 -1.92 5.41 -5.54
CA ALA A 45 -2.89 5.93 -4.60
C ALA A 45 -3.12 7.43 -4.73
N SER A 46 -4.32 7.89 -4.35
CA SER A 46 -4.58 9.32 -4.18
C SER A 46 -3.64 9.92 -3.14
N ASP A 47 -3.12 11.13 -3.41
CA ASP A 47 -2.26 11.86 -2.49
C ASP A 47 -3.08 12.45 -1.32
N LEU A 48 -3.25 11.67 -0.28
CA LEU A 48 -3.91 12.00 0.98
C LEU A 48 -2.86 12.07 2.10
N PRO A 49 -3.14 12.71 3.23
CA PRO A 49 -2.20 12.75 4.35
C PRO A 49 -1.69 11.37 4.75
N ILE A 50 -2.58 10.40 4.89
CA ILE A 50 -2.21 9.03 5.29
C ILE A 50 -1.46 8.26 4.19
N THR A 51 -1.85 8.37 2.93
CA THR A 51 -1.15 7.70 1.83
C THR A 51 0.23 8.30 1.61
N ARG A 52 0.36 9.61 1.81
CA ARG A 52 1.65 10.30 1.78
C ARG A 52 2.56 9.83 2.91
N GLU A 53 2.04 9.67 4.12
CA GLU A 53 2.79 9.15 5.26
C GLU A 53 3.30 7.73 5.01
N LEU A 54 2.45 6.86 4.47
CA LEU A 54 2.77 5.45 4.27
C LEU A 54 3.61 5.19 3.02
N LEU A 55 3.37 5.92 1.92
CA LEU A 55 3.85 5.54 0.58
C LEU A 55 4.86 6.53 -0.03
N LYS A 56 5.01 7.73 0.54
CA LYS A 56 5.96 8.70 0.01
C LYS A 56 7.38 8.11 -0.01
N ASP A 57 8.07 8.34 -1.12
CA ASP A 57 9.44 7.86 -1.34
C ASP A 57 9.57 6.31 -1.29
N LYS A 58 8.47 5.59 -1.54
CA LYS A 58 8.48 4.14 -1.73
C LYS A 58 8.51 3.81 -3.22
N ASP A 59 9.54 3.08 -3.65
CA ASP A 59 9.78 2.80 -5.07
C ASP A 59 8.69 1.95 -5.74
N MET A 60 7.92 1.19 -4.95
CA MET A 60 6.80 0.38 -5.42
C MET A 60 5.45 1.10 -5.35
N ALA A 61 5.45 2.41 -5.09
CA ALA A 61 4.22 3.19 -4.99
C ALA A 61 4.36 4.56 -5.67
N VAL A 62 3.26 5.05 -6.24
CA VAL A 62 3.15 6.41 -6.76
C VAL A 62 1.89 7.07 -6.24
N LEU A 63 1.97 8.36 -5.96
CA LEU A 63 0.84 9.16 -5.49
C LEU A 63 0.40 10.12 -6.60
N PHE A 64 -0.91 10.21 -6.82
CA PHE A 64 -1.51 11.16 -7.76
C PHE A 64 -2.43 12.14 -7.03
N GLU A 65 -2.52 13.36 -7.55
CA GLU A 65 -3.40 14.38 -7.03
C GLU A 65 -4.87 13.89 -7.03
N THR A 66 -5.53 13.98 -5.88
CA THR A 66 -6.91 13.50 -5.71
C THR A 66 -7.86 14.15 -6.72
N GLY A 67 -8.50 13.31 -7.53
CA GLY A 67 -9.41 13.75 -8.60
C GLY A 67 -8.72 14.08 -9.94
N ASN A 68 -7.41 14.02 -10.04
CA ASN A 68 -6.67 14.26 -11.27
C ASN A 68 -6.63 12.99 -12.14
N ILE A 69 -7.65 12.84 -13.00
CA ILE A 69 -7.82 11.67 -13.88
C ILE A 69 -6.65 11.52 -14.86
N ALA A 70 -6.14 12.63 -15.40
CA ALA A 70 -5.05 12.60 -16.36
C ALA A 70 -3.75 12.08 -15.72
N GLN A 71 -3.47 12.51 -14.48
CA GLN A 71 -2.30 12.04 -13.73
C GLN A 71 -2.43 10.56 -13.37
N LEU A 72 -3.61 10.11 -12.94
CA LEU A 72 -3.87 8.69 -12.67
C LEU A 72 -3.63 7.85 -13.93
N ALA A 73 -4.20 8.24 -15.06
CA ALA A 73 -4.02 7.52 -16.32
C ALA A 73 -2.54 7.47 -16.75
N GLY A 74 -1.81 8.58 -16.58
CA GLY A 74 -0.37 8.64 -16.83
C GLY A 74 0.42 7.66 -15.96
N TYR A 75 0.13 7.59 -14.66
CA TYR A 75 0.80 6.65 -13.76
C TYR A 75 0.42 5.19 -14.03
N MET A 76 -0.82 4.91 -14.42
CA MET A 76 -1.20 3.55 -14.83
C MET A 76 -0.40 3.10 -16.06
N SER A 77 -0.26 3.96 -17.07
CA SER A 77 0.57 3.67 -18.24
C SER A 77 2.05 3.51 -17.86
N TYR A 78 2.58 4.44 -17.07
CA TYR A 78 3.95 4.36 -16.58
C TYR A 78 4.25 3.05 -15.84
N MET A 79 3.37 2.63 -14.94
CA MET A 79 3.54 1.39 -14.21
C MET A 79 3.42 0.17 -15.12
N ALA A 80 2.49 0.17 -16.08
CA ALA A 80 2.30 -0.93 -17.02
C ALA A 80 3.51 -1.14 -17.96
N ASP A 81 4.26 -0.08 -18.26
CA ASP A 81 5.44 -0.13 -19.14
C ASP A 81 6.74 -0.52 -18.41
N ARG A 82 6.70 -0.68 -17.09
CA ARG A 82 7.88 -1.06 -16.31
C ARG A 82 8.29 -2.51 -16.58
N THR A 83 9.59 -2.77 -16.47
CA THR A 83 10.19 -4.09 -16.69
C THR A 83 10.79 -4.71 -15.42
N ASP A 84 10.82 -3.95 -14.32
CA ASP A 84 11.39 -4.36 -13.03
C ASP A 84 10.33 -4.87 -12.04
N TRP A 85 9.32 -5.59 -12.57
CA TRP A 85 8.18 -6.10 -11.81
C TRP A 85 8.58 -6.94 -10.60
N GLU A 86 9.46 -7.92 -10.80
CA GLU A 86 9.92 -8.79 -9.72
C GLU A 86 10.55 -8.00 -8.56
N TRP A 87 11.29 -6.95 -8.88
CA TRP A 87 11.87 -6.07 -7.86
C TRP A 87 10.80 -5.28 -7.12
N MET A 88 9.80 -4.72 -7.83
CA MET A 88 8.70 -3.98 -7.20
C MET A 88 7.82 -4.87 -6.33
N GLU A 89 7.50 -6.09 -6.80
CA GLU A 89 6.76 -7.10 -6.06
C GLU A 89 7.47 -7.45 -4.75
N ASN A 90 8.76 -7.74 -4.80
CA ASN A 90 9.55 -8.04 -3.62
C ASN A 90 9.57 -6.86 -2.63
N LYS A 91 9.72 -5.62 -3.13
CA LYS A 91 9.67 -4.42 -2.30
C LYS A 91 8.31 -4.19 -1.65
N ALA A 92 7.23 -4.47 -2.36
CA ALA A 92 5.89 -4.37 -1.82
C ALA A 92 5.67 -5.37 -0.67
N VAL A 93 6.05 -6.63 -0.86
CA VAL A 93 5.97 -7.67 0.18
C VAL A 93 6.83 -7.31 1.39
N GLU A 94 8.09 -6.93 1.17
CA GLU A 94 9.01 -6.52 2.24
C GLU A 94 8.44 -5.36 3.08
N TYR A 95 7.85 -4.37 2.42
CA TYR A 95 7.24 -3.24 3.10
C TYR A 95 5.97 -3.65 3.87
N ALA A 96 5.08 -4.45 3.27
CA ALA A 96 3.87 -4.94 3.92
C ALA A 96 4.20 -5.76 5.17
N ASP A 97 5.29 -6.54 5.17
CA ASP A 97 5.73 -7.34 6.30
C ASP A 97 6.13 -6.49 7.53
N THR A 98 6.43 -5.21 7.34
CA THR A 98 6.66 -4.29 8.48
C THR A 98 5.41 -4.06 9.32
N PHE A 99 4.21 -4.29 8.74
CA PHE A 99 2.91 -4.19 9.41
C PHE A 99 2.41 -5.52 9.97
N HIS A 100 3.22 -6.59 9.90
CA HIS A 100 2.85 -7.87 10.49
C HIS A 100 2.58 -7.73 11.98
N ILE A 101 1.53 -8.41 12.47
CA ILE A 101 1.01 -8.23 13.83
C ILE A 101 2.09 -8.41 14.91
N GLU A 102 2.99 -9.38 14.74
CA GLU A 102 4.07 -9.61 15.71
C GLU A 102 5.01 -8.41 15.80
N LYS A 103 5.42 -7.83 14.67
CA LYS A 103 6.29 -6.65 14.62
C LYS A 103 5.61 -5.41 15.22
N VAL A 104 4.32 -5.26 14.97
CA VAL A 104 3.51 -4.18 15.56
C VAL A 104 3.41 -4.37 17.08
N CYS A 105 3.13 -5.59 17.54
CA CYS A 105 3.08 -5.91 18.97
C CYS A 105 4.42 -5.65 19.66
N ASP A 106 5.55 -6.02 19.05
CA ASP A 106 6.88 -5.77 19.60
C ASP A 106 7.16 -4.26 19.71
N SER A 107 6.78 -3.50 18.69
CA SER A 107 6.92 -2.04 18.72
C SER A 107 6.10 -1.41 19.86
N TRP A 108 4.86 -1.86 20.05
CA TRP A 108 4.02 -1.43 21.17
C TRP A 108 4.60 -1.82 22.51
N ASN A 109 5.06 -3.06 22.68
CA ASN A 109 5.69 -3.52 23.91
C ASN A 109 6.92 -2.67 24.26
N ASN A 110 7.75 -2.34 23.28
CA ASN A 110 8.92 -1.51 23.46
C ASN A 110 8.54 -0.07 23.87
N LEU A 111 7.52 0.51 23.23
CA LEU A 111 7.01 1.82 23.58
C LEU A 111 6.45 1.85 25.02
N LEU A 112 5.62 0.88 25.36
CA LEU A 112 5.04 0.77 26.70
C LEU A 112 6.11 0.61 27.78
N LYS A 113 7.13 -0.21 27.55
CA LYS A 113 8.28 -0.34 28.45
C LYS A 113 8.99 1.00 28.67
N LYS A 114 9.21 1.78 27.60
CA LYS A 114 9.81 3.12 27.72
C LYS A 114 8.95 4.07 28.52
N VAL A 115 7.63 4.05 28.35
CA VAL A 115 6.69 4.92 29.07
C VAL A 115 6.60 4.54 30.54
N VAL A 116 6.51 3.24 30.86
CA VAL A 116 6.30 2.74 32.24
C VAL A 116 7.58 2.77 33.05
N TYR A 117 8.70 2.36 32.47
CA TYR A 117 9.96 2.20 33.20
C TYR A 117 10.97 3.33 32.95
N GLY A 118 10.63 4.27 32.07
CA GLY A 118 11.54 5.33 31.66
C GLY A 118 12.67 4.82 30.72
N THR A 119 13.25 5.72 29.95
CA THR A 119 14.53 5.47 29.29
C THR A 119 15.64 5.67 30.33
N ARG A 120 16.13 4.61 30.82
CA ARG A 120 17.41 4.61 31.54
C ARG A 120 18.51 4.16 30.61
#